data_1ea068031b1a8e792651b5a4c57befc1
#
_entry.id   1ea068031b1a8e792651b5a4c57befc1
#
_cell.length_a   1.000
_cell.length_b   1.000
_cell.length_c   1.000
_cell.angle_alpha   90.00
_cell.angle_beta   90.00
_cell.angle_gamma   90.00
#
_symmetry.space_group_name_H-M   'P 1'
#
loop_
_entity.id
_entity.type
_entity.pdbx_description
1 polymer ?
#
loop_
_entity_poly.entity_id
_entity_poly.type
_entity_poly.pdbx_seq_one_letter_code
_entity_poly.pdbx_strand_id
1 'polypeptide(L)' 'MSEEELEEQLIQQIEVLVEELGGTMSHLTKCDSTGRQSKVIEIEYGIVDK' A
#
# COMPACT_ATOMS: atom_id res chain seq x y z
N MET A 1 -4.40 12.86 17.62
CA MET A 1 -3.77 11.97 16.65
C MET A 1 -3.20 12.74 15.49
N SER A 2 -1.96 12.47 15.15
CA SER A 2 -1.36 13.11 13.98
C SER A 2 -1.80 12.39 12.70
N GLU A 3 -1.69 13.08 11.57
CA GLU A 3 -2.04 12.46 10.29
C GLU A 3 -1.13 11.28 9.99
N GLU A 4 0.12 11.33 10.43
CA GLU A 4 1.07 10.24 10.21
C GLU A 4 0.65 8.97 10.94
N GLU A 5 0.17 9.10 12.17
CA GLU A 5 -0.28 7.94 12.94
C GLU A 5 -1.51 7.31 12.32
N LEU A 6 -2.43 8.13 11.84
CA LEU A 6 -3.62 7.62 11.18
C LEU A 6 -3.25 6.91 9.89
N GLU A 7 -2.33 7.47 9.13
CA GLU A 7 -1.86 6.88 7.89
C GLU A 7 -1.23 5.51 8.14
N GLU A 8 -0.39 5.40 9.17
CA GLU A 8 0.24 4.13 9.50
C GLU A 8 -0.78 3.07 9.88
N GLN A 9 -1.80 3.45 10.64
CA GLN A 9 -2.85 2.51 11.03
C GLN A 9 -3.61 2.00 9.81
N LEU A 10 -3.92 2.89 8.88
CA LEU A 10 -4.62 2.49 7.66
C LEU A 10 -3.76 1.57 6.81
N ILE A 11 -2.49 1.85 6.71
CA ILE A 11 -1.57 1.00 5.94
C ILE A 11 -1.45 -0.38 6.59
N GLN A 12 -1.40 -0.44 7.91
CA GLN A 12 -1.35 -1.73 8.60
C GLN A 12 -2.60 -2.57 8.33
N GLN A 13 -3.76 -1.93 8.28
CA GLN A 13 -4.99 -2.63 7.95
C GLN A 13 -4.94 -3.20 6.53
N ILE A 14 -4.40 -2.42 5.60
CA ILE A 14 -4.23 -2.89 4.23
C ILE A 14 -3.29 -4.10 4.18
N GLU A 15 -2.20 -4.05 4.93
CA GLU A 15 -1.25 -5.15 4.99
C GLU A 15 -1.89 -6.45 5.48
N VAL A 16 -2.72 -6.36 6.50
CA VAL A 16 -3.42 -7.54 7.02
C VAL A 16 -4.35 -8.12 5.96
N LEU A 17 -5.07 -7.27 5.25
CA LEU A 17 -5.97 -7.72 4.20
C LEU A 17 -5.21 -8.36 3.04
N VAL A 18 -4.06 -7.81 2.69
CA VAL A 18 -3.22 -8.37 1.63
C VAL A 18 -2.71 -9.75 2.04
N GLU A 19 -2.33 -9.94 3.30
CA GLU A 19 -1.92 -11.25 3.79
C GLU A 19 -3.05 -12.27 3.68
N GLU A 20 -4.26 -11.87 4.00
CA GLU A 20 -5.41 -12.74 3.89
C GLU A 20 -5.69 -13.14 2.44
N LEU A 21 -5.40 -12.25 1.50
CA LEU A 21 -5.49 -12.57 0.08
C LEU A 21 -4.38 -13.48 -0.40
N GLY A 22 -3.34 -13.65 0.41
CA GLY A 22 -2.18 -14.43 0.02
C GLY A 22 -1.28 -13.68 -0.95
N GLY A 23 -1.32 -12.34 -0.92
CA GLY A 23 -0.58 -11.52 -1.83
C GLY A 23 0.62 -10.84 -1.20
N THR A 24 1.21 -9.95 -1.96
CA THR A 24 2.32 -9.12 -1.52
C THR A 24 1.99 -7.66 -1.70
N MET A 25 2.59 -6.82 -0.87
CA MET A 25 2.38 -5.39 -0.92
C MET A 25 3.74 -4.70 -1.07
N SER A 26 3.82 -3.75 -1.97
CA SER A 26 5.02 -2.99 -2.22
C SER A 26 4.76 -1.51 -2.04
N HIS A 27 5.73 -0.81 -1.48
CA HIS A 27 5.66 0.63 -1.27
C HIS A 27 6.62 1.32 -2.24
N LEU A 28 6.09 2.27 -2.99
CA LEU A 28 6.86 3.01 -3.97
C LEU A 28 6.68 4.50 -3.72
N THR A 29 7.69 5.26 -4.11
CA THR A 29 7.61 6.72 -4.04
C THR A 29 7.71 7.28 -5.45
N LYS A 30 6.77 8.15 -5.80
CA LYS A 30 6.78 8.85 -7.08
C LYS A 30 7.06 10.32 -6.87
N CYS A 31 7.79 10.90 -7.81
CA CYS A 31 8.04 12.33 -7.82
C CYS A 31 7.62 12.86 -9.19
N ASP A 32 6.77 13.89 -9.21
CA ASP A 32 6.34 14.48 -10.47
C ASP A 32 7.25 15.64 -10.85
N SER A 33 6.94 16.26 -12.01
CA SER A 33 7.76 17.33 -12.54
C SER A 33 7.68 18.62 -11.71
N THR A 34 6.68 18.75 -10.87
CA THR A 34 6.54 19.91 -9.98
C THR A 34 7.26 19.74 -8.65
N GLY A 35 7.89 18.59 -8.44
CA GLY A 35 8.58 18.30 -7.20
C GLY A 35 7.71 17.70 -6.10
N ARG A 36 6.47 17.40 -6.42
CA ARG A 36 5.59 16.74 -5.46
C ARG A 36 5.92 15.27 -5.35
N GLN A 37 5.95 14.80 -4.13
CA GLN A 37 6.19 13.38 -3.86
C GLN A 37 4.87 12.72 -3.48
N SER A 38 4.65 11.54 -4.04
CA SER A 38 3.47 10.74 -3.76
C SER A 38 3.90 9.33 -3.41
N LYS A 39 3.22 8.73 -2.45
CA LYS A 39 3.44 7.34 -2.10
C LYS A 39 2.43 6.47 -2.83
N VAL A 40 2.92 5.40 -3.43
CA VAL A 40 2.09 4.46 -4.17
C VAL A 40 2.19 3.10 -3.50
N ILE A 41 1.07 2.44 -3.34
CA ILE A 41 1.03 1.10 -2.78
C ILE A 41 0.56 0.17 -3.88
N GLU A 42 1.40 -0.82 -4.20
CA GLU A 42 1.05 -1.85 -5.16
C GLU A 42 0.74 -3.14 -4.44
N ILE A 43 -0.34 -3.75 -4.81
CA ILE A 43 -0.78 -5.02 -4.24
C ILE A 43 -0.84 -6.04 -5.36
N GLU A 44 -0.15 -7.16 -5.15
CA GLU A 44 -0.14 -8.24 -6.12
C GLU A 44 -0.63 -9.51 -5.43
N TYR A 45 -1.58 -10.18 -6.04
CA TYR A 45 -2.05 -11.46 -5.55
C TYR A 45 -2.38 -12.37 -6.72
N GLY A 46 -2.21 -13.66 -6.50
CA GLY A 46 -2.48 -14.63 -7.53
C GLY A 46 -3.95 -15.00 -7.57
N ILE A 47 -4.48 -15.11 -8.76
CA ILE A 47 -5.85 -15.59 -8.96
C ILE A 47 -5.77 -17.06 -9.30
N VAL A 48 -6.47 -17.87 -8.52
CA VAL A 48 -6.54 -19.30 -8.81
C VAL A 48 -7.65 -19.53 -9.84
N ASP A 49 -7.24 -19.87 -11.02
CA ASP A 49 -8.17 -20.11 -12.11
C ASP A 49 -8.42 -21.62 -12.18
N LYS A 50 -9.67 -21.98 -12.07
CA LYS A 50 -10.07 -23.40 -12.17
C LYS A 50 -10.50 -23.75 -13.57
#